data_d422ee373a0d0ca1be9a577bf76e07d9
#
_entry.id   d422ee373a0d0ca1be9a577bf76e07d9
#
_cell.length_a   1.000
_cell.length_b   1.000
_cell.length_c   1.000
_cell.angle_alpha   90.00
_cell.angle_beta   90.00
_cell.angle_gamma   90.00
#
_symmetry.space_group_name_H-M   'P 1'
#
loop_
_entity.id
_entity.type
_entity.pdbx_description
1 polymer ?
#
loop_
_entity_poly.entity_id
_entity_poly.type
_entity_poly.pdbx_seq_one_letter_code
_entity_poly.pdbx_strand_id
1 'polypeptide(L)'
;MASNFECLGLAVSGPEEYEAVVGRALANATPVGRVGDALVVRWQDPSGVRLIASIQDGSVTDLLPSYASEPGAQFADVRMVNDEVATAAVVDEAGEQSTQMAVELEDRAVIRAAGGAHPGGRASVVALGVDVGVHADEHAFADSPASLLGAADEAGDPPAHFVERGWSWPPRMAAQSFISHGVFGDPADAQAFARLAGIVPYAERRTVSLTGQAFIVARVRTVGFEADLCLPGSDHPQTPTAGQVVAGTVFLVAALGLALPDGYGAKRPRGRFLRRRNAN
;
A
#
# COMPACT_ATOMS: atom_id res chain seq x y z
N MET A 1 -6.69 12.93 -10.76
CA MET A 1 -6.06 11.96 -9.85
C MET A 1 -6.93 11.80 -8.62
N ALA A 2 -7.27 10.57 -8.27
CA ALA A 2 -8.01 10.25 -7.06
C ALA A 2 -7.12 10.41 -5.82
N SER A 3 -7.72 10.70 -4.67
CA SER A 3 -7.02 10.66 -3.39
C SER A 3 -6.88 9.22 -2.86
N ASN A 4 -5.97 8.97 -1.92
CA ASN A 4 -5.83 7.67 -1.27
C ASN A 4 -7.14 7.22 -0.58
N PHE A 5 -7.92 8.17 -0.05
CA PHE A 5 -9.21 7.91 0.56
C PHE A 5 -10.27 7.49 -0.48
N GLU A 6 -10.31 8.14 -1.64
CA GLU A 6 -11.23 7.78 -2.73
C GLU A 6 -10.98 6.36 -3.24
N CYS A 7 -9.70 5.95 -3.34
CA CYS A 7 -9.33 4.59 -3.76
C CYS A 7 -9.89 3.50 -2.82
N LEU A 8 -10.22 3.87 -1.59
CA LEU A 8 -10.72 2.97 -0.55
C LEU A 8 -12.22 3.16 -0.24
N GLY A 9 -12.96 3.92 -1.06
CA GLY A 9 -14.38 4.21 -0.79
C GLY A 9 -14.60 5.08 0.46
N LEU A 10 -13.64 5.93 0.78
CA LEU A 10 -13.69 6.92 1.86
C LEU A 10 -13.67 8.35 1.29
N ALA A 11 -14.17 8.56 0.06
CA ALA A 11 -14.20 9.86 -0.57
C ALA A 11 -14.92 10.89 0.29
N VAL A 12 -14.36 12.09 0.37
CA VAL A 12 -14.86 13.21 1.15
C VAL A 12 -14.80 14.50 0.35
N SER A 13 -15.80 15.37 0.52
CA SER A 13 -15.95 16.60 -0.25
C SER A 13 -15.20 17.80 0.38
N GLY A 14 -14.66 17.65 1.60
CA GLY A 14 -13.98 18.73 2.29
C GLY A 14 -13.52 18.38 3.70
N PRO A 15 -12.88 19.34 4.40
CA PRO A 15 -12.25 19.10 5.71
C PRO A 15 -13.24 18.60 6.78
N GLU A 16 -14.44 19.16 6.85
CA GLU A 16 -15.44 18.77 7.85
C GLU A 16 -15.89 17.32 7.67
N GLU A 17 -16.10 16.89 6.43
CA GLU A 17 -16.48 15.51 6.13
C GLU A 17 -15.31 14.55 6.39
N TYR A 18 -14.08 14.98 6.06
CA TYR A 18 -12.86 14.24 6.40
C TYR A 18 -12.75 14.00 7.92
N GLU A 19 -12.86 15.06 8.72
CA GLU A 19 -12.82 14.95 10.18
C GLU A 19 -13.92 14.03 10.70
N ALA A 20 -15.13 14.11 10.14
CA ALA A 20 -16.26 13.27 10.54
C ALA A 20 -16.04 11.79 10.19
N VAL A 21 -15.49 11.48 9.01
CA VAL A 21 -15.18 10.10 8.59
C VAL A 21 -14.07 9.52 9.45
N VAL A 22 -12.96 10.24 9.60
CA VAL A 22 -11.82 9.83 10.43
C VAL A 22 -12.25 9.68 11.90
N GLY A 23 -12.98 10.65 12.45
CA GLY A 23 -13.47 10.61 13.83
C GLY A 23 -14.35 9.39 14.10
N ARG A 24 -15.28 9.05 13.20
CA ARG A 24 -16.13 7.84 13.32
C ARG A 24 -15.32 6.56 13.25
N ALA A 25 -14.34 6.50 12.36
CA ALA A 25 -13.44 5.34 12.23
C ALA A 25 -12.62 5.16 13.51
N LEU A 26 -11.95 6.22 13.98
CA LEU A 26 -11.08 6.15 15.16
C LEU A 26 -11.84 5.90 16.45
N ALA A 27 -13.10 6.35 16.58
CA ALA A 27 -13.97 6.02 17.73
C ALA A 27 -14.22 4.50 17.87
N ASN A 28 -14.08 3.74 16.79
CA ASN A 28 -14.23 2.28 16.74
C ASN A 28 -12.91 1.54 16.51
N ALA A 29 -11.78 2.26 16.58
CA ALA A 29 -10.47 1.65 16.40
C ALA A 29 -10.04 0.84 17.61
N THR A 30 -9.27 -0.22 17.36
CA THR A 30 -8.67 -1.05 18.40
C THR A 30 -7.23 -0.64 18.62
N PRO A 31 -6.78 -0.52 19.89
CA PRO A 31 -5.36 -0.33 20.19
C PRO A 31 -4.52 -1.50 19.65
N VAL A 32 -3.48 -1.18 18.91
CA VAL A 32 -2.50 -2.15 18.41
C VAL A 32 -1.30 -2.22 19.36
N GLY A 33 -0.90 -1.06 19.92
CA GLY A 33 0.19 -0.99 20.89
C GLY A 33 0.67 0.44 21.12
N ARG A 34 1.85 0.59 21.78
CA ARG A 34 2.48 1.89 21.98
C ARG A 34 3.91 1.90 21.45
N VAL A 35 4.29 3.06 20.92
CA VAL A 35 5.66 3.35 20.51
C VAL A 35 6.04 4.69 21.14
N GLY A 36 6.93 4.67 22.12
CA GLY A 36 7.18 5.82 22.98
C GLY A 36 5.89 6.27 23.68
N ASP A 37 5.55 7.54 23.56
CA ASP A 37 4.32 8.12 24.13
C ASP A 37 3.12 8.00 23.18
N ALA A 38 3.31 7.62 21.93
CA ALA A 38 2.25 7.49 20.95
C ALA A 38 1.50 6.15 21.09
N LEU A 39 0.17 6.22 21.13
CA LEU A 39 -0.73 5.08 21.01
C LEU A 39 -1.00 4.80 19.54
N VAL A 40 -0.68 3.61 19.06
CA VAL A 40 -1.04 3.17 17.71
C VAL A 40 -2.38 2.45 17.76
N VAL A 41 -3.32 2.90 16.96
CA VAL A 41 -4.66 2.30 16.83
C VAL A 41 -4.91 1.89 15.39
N ARG A 42 -5.75 0.87 15.20
CA ARG A 42 -6.19 0.41 13.89
C ARG A 42 -7.70 0.27 13.87
N TRP A 43 -8.32 0.97 12.94
CA TRP A 43 -9.69 0.69 12.53
C TRP A 43 -9.69 -0.19 11.29
N GLN A 44 -10.63 -1.12 11.21
CA GLN A 44 -10.82 -1.96 10.03
C GLN A 44 -12.31 -2.15 9.79
N ASP A 45 -12.73 -1.83 8.56
CA ASP A 45 -14.08 -2.07 8.06
C ASP A 45 -14.24 -3.54 7.63
N PRO A 46 -15.46 -4.13 7.67
CA PRO A 46 -15.71 -5.46 7.12
C PRO A 46 -15.33 -5.62 5.63
N SER A 47 -15.32 -4.53 4.86
CA SER A 47 -14.82 -4.52 3.47
C SER A 47 -13.31 -4.76 3.35
N GLY A 48 -12.57 -4.69 4.45
CA GLY A 48 -11.11 -4.81 4.49
C GLY A 48 -10.36 -3.47 4.51
N VAL A 49 -11.04 -2.35 4.33
CA VAL A 49 -10.44 -1.01 4.44
C VAL A 49 -9.93 -0.78 5.86
N ARG A 50 -8.75 -0.18 5.99
CA ARG A 50 -8.08 0.12 7.26
C ARG A 50 -7.68 1.58 7.36
N LEU A 51 -7.69 2.08 8.59
CA LEU A 51 -6.99 3.31 8.97
C LEU A 51 -6.08 2.96 10.16
N ILE A 52 -4.80 3.23 9.99
CA ILE A 52 -3.80 3.11 11.05
C ILE A 52 -3.47 4.53 11.52
N ALA A 53 -3.59 4.80 12.81
CA ALA A 53 -3.29 6.13 13.35
C ALA A 53 -2.36 6.05 14.56
N SER A 54 -1.48 7.04 14.67
CA SER A 54 -0.73 7.33 15.87
C SER A 54 -1.38 8.48 16.62
N ILE A 55 -1.63 8.31 17.92
CA ILE A 55 -2.28 9.29 18.78
C ILE A 55 -1.32 9.65 19.91
N GLN A 56 -0.98 10.91 20.04
CA GLN A 56 -0.16 11.45 21.10
C GLN A 56 -0.88 12.64 21.75
N ASP A 57 -0.93 12.67 23.07
CA ASP A 57 -1.61 13.72 23.85
C ASP A 57 -3.07 13.99 23.41
N GLY A 58 -3.76 12.93 22.95
CA GLY A 58 -5.15 13.00 22.47
C GLY A 58 -5.31 13.50 21.04
N SER A 59 -4.22 13.84 20.36
CA SER A 59 -4.21 14.30 18.97
C SER A 59 -3.70 13.23 18.02
N VAL A 60 -4.31 13.14 16.83
CA VAL A 60 -3.80 12.29 15.75
C VAL A 60 -2.57 12.95 15.17
N THR A 61 -1.42 12.30 15.27
CA THR A 61 -0.13 12.79 14.76
C THR A 61 0.26 12.12 13.45
N ASP A 62 -0.38 11.01 13.11
CA ASP A 62 -0.11 10.23 11.90
C ASP A 62 -1.36 9.43 11.52
N LEU A 63 -1.67 9.35 10.22
CA LEU A 63 -2.82 8.60 9.70
C LEU A 63 -2.48 7.99 8.35
N LEU A 64 -2.55 6.67 8.27
CA LEU A 64 -2.30 5.89 7.06
C LEU A 64 -3.53 5.12 6.65
N PRO A 65 -4.16 5.45 5.49
CA PRO A 65 -5.18 4.62 4.88
C PRO A 65 -4.55 3.39 4.22
N SER A 66 -5.15 2.23 4.40
CA SER A 66 -4.66 0.94 3.91
C SER A 66 -5.78 -0.05 3.67
N TYR A 67 -5.41 -1.25 3.27
CA TYR A 67 -6.33 -2.36 3.01
C TYR A 67 -5.78 -3.68 3.58
N ALA A 68 -6.66 -4.57 4.04
CA ALA A 68 -6.32 -5.89 4.57
C ALA A 68 -5.93 -6.85 3.43
N SER A 69 -4.71 -6.71 2.93
CA SER A 69 -4.16 -7.51 1.82
C SER A 69 -3.45 -8.75 2.33
N GLU A 70 -3.51 -9.83 1.54
CA GLU A 70 -2.70 -11.02 1.74
C GLU A 70 -1.24 -10.77 1.33
N PRO A 71 -0.26 -11.45 1.96
CA PRO A 71 1.13 -11.33 1.56
C PRO A 71 1.34 -11.68 0.09
N GLY A 72 2.02 -10.79 -0.64
CA GLY A 72 2.28 -10.93 -2.08
C GLY A 72 3.72 -10.59 -2.46
N ALA A 73 4.58 -10.21 -1.49
CA ALA A 73 5.97 -9.89 -1.69
C ALA A 73 6.85 -10.50 -0.59
N GLN A 74 8.14 -10.70 -0.91
CA GLN A 74 9.19 -10.95 0.06
C GLN A 74 10.09 -9.71 0.10
N PHE A 75 10.09 -8.99 1.22
CA PHE A 75 10.94 -7.84 1.43
C PHE A 75 12.28 -8.24 2.05
N ALA A 76 13.33 -7.53 1.67
CA ALA A 76 14.63 -7.54 2.32
C ALA A 76 15.12 -6.10 2.49
N ASP A 77 16.03 -5.88 3.44
CA ASP A 77 16.71 -4.62 3.70
C ASP A 77 15.76 -3.40 3.77
N VAL A 78 14.72 -3.51 4.62
CA VAL A 78 13.75 -2.44 4.82
C VAL A 78 14.39 -1.31 5.62
N ARG A 79 14.35 -0.07 5.09
CA ARG A 79 14.94 1.11 5.74
C ARG A 79 14.02 2.30 5.61
N MET A 80 13.71 2.95 6.73
CA MET A 80 13.07 4.26 6.71
C MET A 80 14.02 5.28 6.06
N VAL A 81 13.55 6.01 5.07
CA VAL A 81 14.30 7.06 4.37
C VAL A 81 13.88 8.45 4.83
N ASN A 82 12.65 8.57 5.30
CA ASN A 82 12.13 9.77 6.00
C ASN A 82 11.08 9.33 7.04
N ASP A 83 10.28 10.26 7.54
CA ASP A 83 9.28 9.97 8.59
C ASP A 83 8.13 9.08 8.13
N GLU A 84 7.83 9.00 6.86
CA GLU A 84 6.67 8.29 6.31
C GLU A 84 7.09 7.09 5.47
N VAL A 85 8.14 7.23 4.66
CA VAL A 85 8.51 6.31 3.61
C VAL A 85 9.69 5.43 4.02
N ALA A 86 9.58 4.15 3.71
CA ALA A 86 10.68 3.20 3.73
C ALA A 86 11.03 2.75 2.31
N THR A 87 12.29 2.36 2.11
CA THR A 87 12.70 1.56 0.95
C THR A 87 12.83 0.10 1.34
N ALA A 88 12.50 -0.80 0.40
CA ALA A 88 12.66 -2.24 0.57
C ALA A 88 13.10 -2.86 -0.76
N ALA A 89 14.04 -3.80 -0.72
CA ALA A 89 14.29 -4.70 -1.83
C ALA A 89 13.18 -5.76 -1.88
N VAL A 90 12.63 -6.00 -3.06
CA VAL A 90 11.74 -7.14 -3.32
C VAL A 90 12.61 -8.27 -3.84
N VAL A 91 12.60 -9.40 -3.16
CA VAL A 91 13.44 -10.56 -3.49
C VAL A 91 12.59 -11.77 -3.85
N ASP A 92 13.14 -12.64 -4.66
CA ASP A 92 12.56 -13.94 -4.98
C ASP A 92 12.87 -15.00 -3.92
N GLU A 93 12.48 -16.25 -4.16
CA GLU A 93 12.75 -17.40 -3.27
C GLU A 93 14.25 -17.73 -3.13
N ALA A 94 15.06 -17.36 -4.10
CA ALA A 94 16.51 -17.51 -4.05
C ALA A 94 17.21 -16.36 -3.33
N GLY A 95 16.47 -15.30 -2.97
CA GLY A 95 16.99 -14.09 -2.35
C GLY A 95 17.57 -13.09 -3.38
N GLU A 96 17.33 -13.31 -4.68
CA GLU A 96 17.75 -12.39 -5.71
C GLU A 96 16.77 -11.21 -5.82
N GLN A 97 17.33 -10.00 -5.91
CA GLN A 97 16.52 -8.79 -5.99
C GLN A 97 15.86 -8.66 -7.37
N SER A 98 14.52 -8.66 -7.38
CA SER A 98 13.70 -8.42 -8.57
C SER A 98 13.50 -6.93 -8.83
N THR A 99 13.24 -6.15 -7.76
CA THR A 99 13.02 -4.71 -7.84
C THR A 99 13.29 -4.05 -6.48
N GLN A 100 13.19 -2.72 -6.44
CA GLN A 100 13.22 -1.93 -5.21
C GLN A 100 11.98 -1.06 -5.15
N MET A 101 11.40 -0.89 -3.97
CA MET A 101 10.21 -0.07 -3.80
C MET A 101 10.37 0.93 -2.65
N ALA A 102 9.84 2.12 -2.85
CA ALA A 102 9.55 3.08 -1.81
C ALA A 102 8.08 2.92 -1.41
N VAL A 103 7.79 2.81 -0.12
CA VAL A 103 6.48 2.40 0.38
C VAL A 103 6.23 2.99 1.77
N GLU A 104 4.99 3.38 2.08
CA GLU A 104 4.59 3.63 3.46
C GLU A 104 4.23 2.31 4.15
N LEU A 105 4.68 2.15 5.40
CA LEU A 105 4.47 0.90 6.14
C LEU A 105 3.42 1.09 7.25
N GLU A 106 2.46 0.14 7.35
CA GLU A 106 1.57 0.06 8.51
C GLU A 106 2.39 -0.08 9.81
N ASP A 107 3.56 -0.74 9.71
CA ASP A 107 4.46 -1.03 10.81
C ASP A 107 5.53 0.05 11.05
N ARG A 108 5.47 1.21 10.35
CA ARG A 108 6.53 2.24 10.39
C ARG A 108 6.89 2.71 11.79
N ALA A 109 5.90 2.82 12.67
CA ALA A 109 6.16 3.22 14.06
C ALA A 109 7.06 2.23 14.80
N VAL A 110 6.88 0.92 14.58
CA VAL A 110 7.71 -0.15 15.16
C VAL A 110 9.13 -0.09 14.60
N ILE A 111 9.25 0.04 13.28
CA ILE A 111 10.56 0.06 12.61
C ILE A 111 11.35 1.31 13.00
N ARG A 112 10.72 2.47 13.10
CA ARG A 112 11.36 3.72 13.57
C ARG A 112 11.86 3.58 15.01
N ALA A 113 11.06 3.01 15.91
CA ALA A 113 11.47 2.75 17.30
C ALA A 113 12.62 1.75 17.40
N ALA A 114 12.76 0.84 16.44
CA ALA A 114 13.85 -0.13 16.35
C ALA A 114 15.11 0.43 15.65
N GLY A 115 15.17 1.73 15.37
CA GLY A 115 16.33 2.38 14.73
C GLY A 115 16.19 2.56 13.21
N GLY A 116 14.98 2.46 12.67
CA GLY A 116 14.67 2.79 11.28
C GLY A 116 15.03 1.70 10.26
N ALA A 117 15.40 0.50 10.70
CA ALA A 117 15.77 -0.61 9.81
C ALA A 117 15.13 -1.94 10.27
N HIS A 118 14.82 -2.80 9.29
CA HIS A 118 14.31 -4.15 9.53
C HIS A 118 14.83 -5.12 8.46
N PRO A 119 15.20 -6.36 8.79
CA PRO A 119 15.76 -7.30 7.79
C PRO A 119 14.79 -7.65 6.65
N GLY A 120 13.51 -7.43 6.84
CA GLY A 120 12.47 -7.79 5.88
C GLY A 120 11.63 -8.97 6.35
N GLY A 121 10.94 -9.61 5.40
CA GLY A 121 10.01 -10.71 5.62
C GLY A 121 8.91 -10.74 4.58
N ARG A 122 7.93 -11.64 4.76
CA ARG A 122 6.73 -11.65 3.93
C ARG A 122 5.93 -10.38 4.17
N ALA A 123 5.56 -9.70 3.09
CA ALA A 123 4.82 -8.44 3.14
C ALA A 123 3.54 -8.51 2.31
N SER A 124 2.48 -7.92 2.81
CA SER A 124 1.35 -7.53 1.99
C SER A 124 1.65 -6.19 1.33
N VAL A 125 1.24 -6.03 0.08
CA VAL A 125 1.40 -4.78 -0.68
C VAL A 125 0.03 -4.33 -1.16
N VAL A 126 -0.30 -3.09 -0.87
CA VAL A 126 -1.51 -2.39 -1.31
C VAL A 126 -1.10 -1.26 -2.24
N ALA A 127 -1.69 -1.22 -3.43
CA ALA A 127 -1.52 -0.16 -4.38
C ALA A 127 -2.82 0.67 -4.43
N LEU A 128 -2.77 1.94 -4.04
CA LEU A 128 -3.89 2.87 -4.15
C LEU A 128 -3.80 3.53 -5.53
N GLY A 129 -4.75 3.22 -6.40
CA GLY A 129 -4.72 3.62 -7.81
C GLY A 129 -5.18 5.05 -8.02
N VAL A 130 -4.26 6.00 -7.89
CA VAL A 130 -4.58 7.43 -7.99
C VAL A 130 -4.81 7.91 -9.43
N ASP A 131 -4.22 7.21 -10.40
CA ASP A 131 -4.43 7.45 -11.83
C ASP A 131 -4.12 6.16 -12.61
N VAL A 132 -5.11 5.27 -12.71
CA VAL A 132 -4.95 3.92 -13.27
C VAL A 132 -5.99 3.68 -14.34
N GLY A 133 -5.55 3.18 -15.50
CA GLY A 133 -6.40 2.68 -16.58
C GLY A 133 -6.49 1.15 -16.59
N VAL A 134 -7.55 0.64 -17.21
CA VAL A 134 -7.76 -0.81 -17.44
C VAL A 134 -7.72 -1.08 -18.94
N HIS A 135 -6.90 -2.04 -19.35
CA HIS A 135 -6.70 -2.46 -20.75
C HIS A 135 -7.21 -3.88 -20.93
N ALA A 136 -7.76 -4.17 -22.11
CA ALA A 136 -8.40 -5.45 -22.39
C ALA A 136 -7.46 -6.65 -22.19
N ASP A 137 -6.19 -6.49 -22.57
CA ASP A 137 -5.12 -7.50 -22.48
C ASP A 137 -3.74 -6.84 -22.59
N GLU A 138 -2.69 -7.65 -22.62
CA GLU A 138 -1.29 -7.20 -22.76
C GLU A 138 -1.04 -6.48 -24.09
N HIS A 139 -1.71 -6.89 -25.17
CA HIS A 139 -1.54 -6.30 -26.50
C HIS A 139 -2.17 -4.91 -26.54
N ALA A 140 -3.40 -4.78 -26.06
CA ALA A 140 -4.09 -3.50 -25.94
C ALA A 140 -3.33 -2.51 -25.04
N PHE A 141 -2.68 -3.00 -23.97
CA PHE A 141 -1.81 -2.18 -23.15
C PHE A 141 -0.55 -1.74 -23.93
N ALA A 142 0.14 -2.68 -24.59
CA ALA A 142 1.36 -2.41 -25.32
C ALA A 142 1.16 -1.33 -26.41
N ASP A 143 0.00 -1.31 -27.05
CA ASP A 143 -0.35 -0.34 -28.09
C ASP A 143 -0.83 1.02 -27.51
N SER A 144 -1.20 1.06 -26.24
CA SER A 144 -1.75 2.25 -25.61
C SER A 144 -0.66 3.29 -25.25
N PRO A 145 -1.01 4.58 -25.13
CA PRO A 145 -0.11 5.60 -24.58
C PRO A 145 0.33 5.29 -23.13
N ALA A 146 -0.48 4.53 -22.37
CA ALA A 146 -0.17 4.18 -20.98
C ALA A 146 1.08 3.29 -20.84
N SER A 147 1.53 2.61 -21.90
CA SER A 147 2.77 1.82 -21.89
C SER A 147 4.03 2.66 -22.10
N LEU A 148 3.93 3.90 -22.60
CA LEU A 148 5.11 4.74 -22.89
C LEU A 148 5.88 5.09 -21.61
N LEU A 149 7.21 5.04 -21.65
CA LEU A 149 8.07 5.43 -20.51
C LEU A 149 8.34 6.93 -20.43
N GLY A 150 7.84 7.71 -21.38
CA GLY A 150 7.92 9.17 -21.41
C GLY A 150 6.83 9.73 -22.30
N ALA A 151 6.72 11.06 -22.38
CA ALA A 151 5.82 11.70 -23.31
C ALA A 151 6.27 11.44 -24.77
N ALA A 152 5.35 11.03 -25.61
CA ALA A 152 5.68 10.66 -27.01
C ALA A 152 6.22 11.83 -27.82
N ASP A 153 5.77 13.04 -27.53
CA ASP A 153 6.18 14.31 -28.15
C ASP A 153 7.54 14.81 -27.65
N GLU A 154 8.00 14.36 -26.49
CA GLU A 154 9.28 14.68 -25.90
C GLU A 154 10.39 13.68 -26.28
N ALA A 155 10.03 12.54 -26.87
CA ALA A 155 10.93 11.43 -27.09
C ALA A 155 12.05 11.73 -28.11
N GLY A 156 11.89 12.71 -29.00
CA GLY A 156 12.86 13.06 -30.03
C GLY A 156 13.18 11.88 -30.97
N ASP A 157 14.32 11.96 -31.66
CA ASP A 157 14.80 10.88 -32.52
C ASP A 157 15.32 9.68 -31.69
N PRO A 158 15.16 8.44 -32.23
CA PRO A 158 15.64 7.26 -31.53
C PRO A 158 17.16 7.29 -31.37
N PRO A 159 17.72 7.03 -30.17
CA PRO A 159 19.15 6.89 -29.96
C PRO A 159 19.75 5.79 -30.84
N ALA A 160 20.97 5.97 -31.32
CA ALA A 160 21.65 5.05 -32.27
C ALA A 160 21.60 3.58 -31.84
N HIS A 161 21.79 3.32 -30.55
CA HIS A 161 21.75 1.95 -30.00
C HIS A 161 20.36 1.30 -30.04
N PHE A 162 19.24 2.08 -30.06
CA PHE A 162 17.90 1.56 -30.30
C PHE A 162 17.74 1.12 -31.74
N VAL A 163 18.19 1.98 -32.67
CA VAL A 163 18.15 1.69 -34.13
C VAL A 163 18.97 0.44 -34.46
N GLU A 164 20.23 0.37 -33.95
CA GLU A 164 21.14 -0.76 -34.16
C GLU A 164 20.61 -2.10 -33.66
N ARG A 165 19.85 -2.07 -32.56
CA ARG A 165 19.24 -3.27 -31.93
C ARG A 165 17.84 -3.57 -32.43
N GLY A 166 17.26 -2.72 -33.27
CA GLY A 166 15.87 -2.86 -33.74
C GLY A 166 14.82 -2.72 -32.62
N TRP A 167 15.14 -1.97 -31.56
CA TRP A 167 14.21 -1.74 -30.47
C TRP A 167 13.20 -0.64 -30.83
N SER A 168 11.97 -0.80 -30.32
CA SER A 168 10.92 0.20 -30.50
C SER A 168 11.24 1.51 -29.77
N TRP A 169 10.94 2.63 -30.42
CA TRP A 169 11.07 3.96 -29.85
C TRP A 169 9.74 4.72 -29.98
N PRO A 170 9.29 5.48 -28.97
CA PRO A 170 9.85 5.56 -27.62
C PRO A 170 9.71 4.25 -26.83
N PRO A 171 10.52 4.06 -25.76
CA PRO A 171 10.50 2.83 -24.99
C PRO A 171 9.19 2.67 -24.25
N ARG A 172 8.76 1.43 -24.06
CA ARG A 172 7.48 1.06 -23.46
C ARG A 172 7.67 0.11 -22.27
N MET A 173 6.76 0.21 -21.32
CA MET A 173 6.62 -0.75 -20.24
C MET A 173 6.03 -2.05 -20.76
N ALA A 174 6.50 -3.18 -20.25
CA ALA A 174 5.79 -4.46 -20.38
C ALA A 174 4.54 -4.50 -19.49
N ALA A 175 3.61 -5.41 -19.77
CA ALA A 175 2.37 -5.58 -18.99
C ALA A 175 2.59 -6.01 -17.54
N GLN A 176 3.79 -6.46 -17.21
CA GLN A 176 4.24 -6.71 -15.84
C GLN A 176 5.51 -5.88 -15.59
N SER A 177 5.33 -4.64 -15.19
CA SER A 177 6.41 -3.68 -14.95
C SER A 177 6.13 -2.84 -13.71
N PHE A 178 7.22 -2.44 -13.06
CA PHE A 178 7.14 -1.62 -11.85
C PHE A 178 8.29 -0.62 -11.81
N ILE A 179 8.00 0.64 -11.54
CA ILE A 179 8.97 1.72 -11.37
C ILE A 179 8.58 2.51 -10.12
N SER A 180 9.35 2.39 -9.06
CA SER A 180 9.14 3.16 -7.84
C SER A 180 9.81 4.52 -7.95
N HIS A 181 9.03 5.59 -7.91
CA HIS A 181 9.56 6.96 -8.03
C HIS A 181 10.38 7.37 -6.80
N GLY A 182 9.95 6.94 -5.62
CA GLY A 182 10.58 7.31 -4.35
C GLY A 182 11.96 6.66 -4.09
N VAL A 183 12.46 5.81 -4.99
CA VAL A 183 13.84 5.30 -4.91
C VAL A 183 14.83 6.17 -5.67
N PHE A 184 14.35 7.21 -6.37
CA PHE A 184 15.15 8.16 -7.12
C PHE A 184 15.11 9.54 -6.45
N GLY A 185 16.22 10.27 -6.48
CA GLY A 185 16.30 11.62 -5.91
C GLY A 185 16.74 11.65 -4.45
N ASP A 186 16.39 12.75 -3.74
CA ASP A 186 16.76 12.91 -2.33
C ASP A 186 15.86 12.01 -1.45
N PRO A 187 16.44 11.17 -0.58
CA PRO A 187 15.67 10.36 0.36
C PRO A 187 14.71 11.16 1.26
N ALA A 188 15.05 12.41 1.60
CA ALA A 188 14.21 13.26 2.43
C ALA A 188 12.87 13.63 1.75
N ASP A 189 12.88 13.71 0.41
CA ASP A 189 11.71 14.04 -0.41
C ASP A 189 11.01 12.79 -0.98
N ALA A 190 11.46 11.60 -0.59
CA ALA A 190 10.90 10.35 -1.10
C ALA A 190 9.41 10.24 -0.78
N GLN A 191 8.63 9.85 -1.78
CA GLN A 191 7.20 9.57 -1.67
C GLN A 191 6.91 8.14 -2.16
N ALA A 192 5.88 7.54 -1.62
CA ALA A 192 5.52 6.15 -1.94
C ALA A 192 4.78 6.00 -3.30
N PHE A 193 5.05 6.88 -4.26
CA PHE A 193 4.48 6.78 -5.59
C PHE A 193 5.29 5.85 -6.48
N ALA A 194 4.55 5.09 -7.29
CA ALA A 194 5.11 4.23 -8.30
C ALA A 194 4.26 4.24 -9.57
N ARG A 195 4.88 3.89 -10.69
CA ARG A 195 4.19 3.50 -11.90
C ARG A 195 4.15 1.97 -11.95
N LEU A 196 2.96 1.41 -12.02
CA LEU A 196 2.70 -0.02 -12.01
C LEU A 196 1.97 -0.41 -13.29
N ALA A 197 2.39 -1.51 -13.90
CA ALA A 197 1.59 -2.26 -14.86
C ALA A 197 1.54 -3.73 -14.38
N GLY A 198 0.36 -4.34 -14.43
CA GLY A 198 0.21 -5.71 -13.98
C GLY A 198 -1.05 -6.39 -14.50
N ILE A 199 -0.99 -7.72 -14.54
CA ILE A 199 -2.09 -8.57 -14.98
C ILE A 199 -3.00 -8.86 -13.79
N VAL A 200 -4.30 -8.77 -14.01
CA VAL A 200 -5.34 -9.04 -13.01
C VAL A 200 -5.68 -10.53 -13.02
N PRO A 201 -5.40 -11.32 -11.96
CA PRO A 201 -5.94 -12.67 -11.82
C PRO A 201 -7.41 -12.67 -11.40
N TYR A 202 -7.80 -11.75 -10.50
CA TYR A 202 -9.20 -11.55 -10.08
C TYR A 202 -9.40 -10.15 -9.52
N ALA A 203 -10.65 -9.69 -9.53
CA ALA A 203 -11.06 -8.45 -8.87
C ALA A 203 -12.49 -8.55 -8.37
N GLU A 204 -12.82 -7.73 -7.41
CA GLU A 204 -14.16 -7.62 -6.84
C GLU A 204 -14.51 -6.18 -6.46
N ARG A 205 -15.80 -5.86 -6.51
CA ARG A 205 -16.33 -4.59 -6.00
C ARG A 205 -16.78 -4.78 -4.57
N ARG A 206 -16.35 -3.88 -3.69
CA ARG A 206 -16.70 -3.87 -2.27
C ARG A 206 -17.36 -2.56 -1.88
N THR A 207 -18.05 -2.56 -0.75
CA THR A 207 -18.70 -1.37 -0.19
C THR A 207 -18.22 -1.17 1.25
N VAL A 208 -17.78 0.03 1.56
CA VAL A 208 -17.35 0.41 2.92
C VAL A 208 -18.58 0.64 3.78
N SER A 209 -18.69 -0.07 4.90
CA SER A 209 -19.85 0.05 5.80
C SER A 209 -19.98 1.43 6.43
N LEU A 210 -18.83 2.11 6.67
CA LEU A 210 -18.77 3.41 7.30
C LEU A 210 -19.37 4.53 6.41
N THR A 211 -19.16 4.47 5.10
CA THR A 211 -19.54 5.53 4.13
C THR A 211 -20.65 5.12 3.18
N GLY A 212 -20.87 3.81 2.98
CA GLY A 212 -21.73 3.28 1.93
C GLY A 212 -21.14 3.38 0.52
N GLN A 213 -19.91 3.85 0.39
CA GLN A 213 -19.25 4.04 -0.91
C GLN A 213 -18.62 2.73 -1.40
N ALA A 214 -18.68 2.54 -2.72
CA ALA A 214 -18.07 1.39 -3.38
C ALA A 214 -16.64 1.68 -3.82
N PHE A 215 -15.78 0.66 -3.76
CA PHE A 215 -14.45 0.64 -4.35
C PHE A 215 -14.18 -0.74 -4.97
N ILE A 216 -13.13 -0.87 -5.76
CA ILE A 216 -12.74 -2.12 -6.38
C ILE A 216 -11.41 -2.56 -5.79
N VAL A 217 -11.29 -3.84 -5.47
CA VAL A 217 -10.02 -4.49 -5.13
C VAL A 217 -9.68 -5.46 -6.25
N ALA A 218 -8.54 -5.26 -6.88
CA ALA A 218 -8.00 -6.16 -7.89
C ALA A 218 -6.68 -6.74 -7.41
N ARG A 219 -6.56 -8.06 -7.33
CA ARG A 219 -5.25 -8.68 -7.20
C ARG A 219 -4.49 -8.44 -8.49
N VAL A 220 -3.25 -7.97 -8.40
CA VAL A 220 -2.43 -7.60 -9.55
C VAL A 220 -1.09 -8.29 -9.43
N ARG A 221 -0.70 -9.00 -10.49
CA ARG A 221 0.62 -9.60 -10.60
C ARG A 221 1.50 -8.72 -11.47
N THR A 222 2.62 -8.29 -10.91
CA THR A 222 3.64 -7.49 -11.59
C THR A 222 5.03 -8.13 -11.45
N VAL A 223 6.09 -7.44 -11.83
CA VAL A 223 7.45 -7.97 -11.74
C VAL A 223 7.87 -8.18 -10.28
N GLY A 224 8.10 -9.43 -9.92
CA GLY A 224 8.65 -9.83 -8.62
C GLY A 224 7.68 -9.84 -7.45
N PHE A 225 6.41 -9.36 -7.59
CA PHE A 225 5.43 -9.37 -6.49
C PHE A 225 3.98 -9.33 -6.98
N GLU A 226 3.08 -9.60 -6.04
CA GLU A 226 1.65 -9.35 -6.20
C GLU A 226 1.18 -8.29 -5.21
N ALA A 227 0.22 -7.48 -5.61
CA ALA A 227 -0.40 -6.44 -4.79
C ALA A 227 -1.92 -6.46 -4.90
N ASP A 228 -2.62 -5.96 -3.89
CA ASP A 228 -4.02 -5.61 -4.01
C ASP A 228 -4.15 -4.14 -4.43
N LEU A 229 -4.59 -3.92 -5.66
CA LEU A 229 -4.87 -2.60 -6.21
C LEU A 229 -6.27 -2.18 -5.81
N CYS A 230 -6.37 -1.06 -5.10
CA CYS A 230 -7.64 -0.44 -4.73
C CYS A 230 -7.94 0.72 -5.69
N LEU A 231 -9.13 0.72 -6.30
CA LEU A 231 -9.57 1.71 -7.28
C LEU A 231 -10.87 2.39 -6.82
N PRO A 232 -11.03 3.71 -7.05
CA PRO A 232 -12.28 4.41 -6.78
C PRO A 232 -13.44 3.78 -7.55
N GLY A 233 -14.52 3.46 -6.87
CA GLY A 233 -15.69 2.87 -7.52
C GLY A 233 -16.45 3.84 -8.44
N SER A 234 -16.27 5.15 -8.22
CA SER A 234 -16.82 6.23 -9.08
C SER A 234 -16.18 6.26 -10.46
N ASP A 235 -14.83 6.10 -10.50
CA ASP A 235 -14.05 6.28 -11.73
C ASP A 235 -14.00 4.99 -12.56
N HIS A 236 -14.28 3.86 -11.92
CA HIS A 236 -14.28 2.53 -12.53
C HIS A 236 -15.67 1.89 -12.46
N PRO A 237 -16.58 2.19 -13.40
CA PRO A 237 -17.94 1.62 -13.40
C PRO A 237 -17.94 0.10 -13.59
N GLN A 238 -16.92 -0.44 -14.27
CA GLN A 238 -16.73 -1.86 -14.50
C GLN A 238 -15.59 -2.39 -13.61
N THR A 239 -15.84 -3.54 -12.99
CA THR A 239 -14.79 -4.27 -12.25
C THR A 239 -13.87 -4.97 -13.26
N PRO A 240 -12.54 -4.81 -13.15
CA PRO A 240 -11.61 -5.55 -14.00
C PRO A 240 -11.82 -7.07 -13.93
N THR A 241 -11.53 -7.76 -15.02
CA THR A 241 -11.65 -9.22 -15.11
C THR A 241 -10.29 -9.88 -15.29
N ALA A 242 -10.22 -11.19 -15.04
CA ALA A 242 -9.00 -11.97 -15.21
C ALA A 242 -8.41 -11.82 -16.61
N GLY A 243 -7.10 -11.61 -16.68
CA GLY A 243 -6.35 -11.42 -17.92
C GLY A 243 -6.25 -9.98 -18.39
N GLN A 244 -7.05 -9.06 -17.86
CA GLN A 244 -6.91 -7.64 -18.14
C GLN A 244 -5.63 -7.08 -17.52
N VAL A 245 -5.10 -6.01 -18.12
CA VAL A 245 -3.95 -5.27 -17.60
C VAL A 245 -4.44 -3.97 -16.97
N VAL A 246 -3.99 -3.73 -15.75
CA VAL A 246 -4.13 -2.43 -15.08
C VAL A 246 -2.79 -1.71 -15.13
N ALA A 247 -2.80 -0.42 -15.46
CA ALA A 247 -1.55 0.35 -15.54
C ALA A 247 -1.79 1.81 -15.18
N GLY A 248 -0.81 2.39 -14.46
CA GLY A 248 -0.86 3.79 -14.10
C GLY A 248 -0.06 4.13 -12.85
N THR A 249 -0.40 5.28 -12.27
CA THR A 249 0.23 5.78 -11.04
C THR A 249 -0.51 5.27 -9.83
N VAL A 250 0.26 4.73 -8.90
CA VAL A 250 -0.24 4.19 -7.62
C VAL A 250 0.53 4.79 -6.46
N PHE A 251 -0.13 4.88 -5.31
CA PHE A 251 0.51 5.12 -4.02
C PHE A 251 0.62 3.79 -3.27
N LEU A 252 1.78 3.48 -2.70
CA LEU A 252 2.08 2.16 -2.15
C LEU A 252 2.04 2.17 -0.63
N VAL A 253 1.30 1.21 -0.10
CA VAL A 253 1.28 0.88 1.33
C VAL A 253 1.63 -0.59 1.49
N ALA A 254 2.39 -0.94 2.53
CA ALA A 254 2.67 -2.34 2.83
C ALA A 254 2.62 -2.62 4.33
N ALA A 255 2.52 -3.90 4.67
CA ALA A 255 2.61 -4.37 6.04
C ALA A 255 3.47 -5.63 6.12
N LEU A 256 4.38 -5.64 7.09
CA LEU A 256 5.17 -6.81 7.49
C LEU A 256 4.47 -7.62 8.58
N GLY A 257 3.41 -7.07 9.19
CA GLY A 257 2.67 -7.70 10.27
C GLY A 257 3.48 -7.78 11.57
N LEU A 258 4.33 -6.80 11.84
CA LEU A 258 5.17 -6.77 13.02
C LEU A 258 4.33 -6.55 14.27
N ALA A 259 4.62 -7.33 15.30
CA ALA A 259 4.04 -7.11 16.62
C ALA A 259 4.64 -5.84 17.23
N LEU A 260 3.79 -4.96 17.75
CA LEU A 260 4.26 -3.85 18.58
C LEU A 260 4.89 -4.38 19.88
N PRO A 261 5.99 -3.77 20.36
CA PRO A 261 6.55 -4.12 21.64
C PRO A 261 5.48 -4.07 22.72
N ASP A 262 5.43 -5.07 23.60
CA ASP A 262 4.44 -5.24 24.66
C ASP A 262 4.39 -4.03 25.62
N GLY A 263 3.72 -2.97 25.23
CA GLY A 263 3.40 -1.81 26.05
C GLY A 263 1.93 -1.74 26.46
N TYR A 264 1.07 -2.49 25.79
CA TYR A 264 -0.35 -2.63 26.10
C TYR A 264 -0.68 -4.09 26.38
N GLY A 265 -0.08 -4.62 27.46
CA GLY A 265 -0.52 -5.89 28.00
C GLY A 265 -1.99 -5.77 28.35
N ALA A 266 -2.85 -6.55 27.72
CA ALA A 266 -4.09 -6.93 28.33
C ALA A 266 -3.77 -7.31 29.77
N LYS A 267 -4.28 -6.55 30.76
CA LYS A 267 -4.21 -6.95 32.17
C LYS A 267 -4.80 -8.35 32.23
N ARG A 268 -3.94 -9.37 32.28
CA ARG A 268 -4.40 -10.72 32.62
C ARG A 268 -5.15 -10.56 33.93
N PRO A 269 -6.41 -10.98 34.02
CA PRO A 269 -7.12 -10.97 35.28
C PRO A 269 -6.24 -11.76 36.26
N ARG A 270 -5.72 -11.09 37.29
CA ARG A 270 -5.03 -11.76 38.38
C ARG A 270 -6.02 -12.76 38.97
N GLY A 271 -5.86 -14.02 38.63
CA GLY A 271 -6.57 -15.11 39.27
C GLY A 271 -6.41 -14.98 40.76
N ARG A 272 -7.47 -14.64 41.48
CA ARG A 272 -7.55 -14.78 42.92
C ARG A 272 -7.36 -16.27 43.22
N PHE A 273 -6.19 -16.67 43.61
CA PHE A 273 -5.96 -17.92 44.30
C PHE A 273 -6.74 -17.85 45.62
N LEU A 274 -7.93 -18.45 45.65
CA LEU A 274 -8.66 -18.79 46.85
C LEU A 274 -7.81 -19.82 47.60
N ARG A 275 -7.06 -19.37 48.63
CA ARG A 275 -6.47 -20.26 49.65
C ARG A 275 -7.68 -20.96 50.33
N ARG A 276 -7.86 -22.24 50.02
CA ARG A 276 -8.66 -23.11 50.87
C ARG A 276 -7.98 -23.18 52.24
N ARG A 277 -8.56 -22.58 53.26
CA ARG A 277 -8.28 -22.90 54.66
C ARG A 277 -8.88 -24.29 54.91
N ASN A 278 -8.04 -25.27 55.15
CA ASN A 278 -8.43 -26.48 55.87
C ASN A 278 -8.64 -26.07 57.33
N ALA A 279 -9.84 -26.27 57.83
CA ALA A 279 -10.15 -26.31 59.26
C ALA A 279 -10.48 -27.76 59.62
N ASN A 280 -9.86 -28.20 60.69
CA ASN A 280 -10.08 -29.48 61.37
C ASN A 280 -11.52 -29.91 61.43
#